data_cb4f68d639d0521f76e9ee28063d2e94
#
_entry.id   cb4f68d639d0521f76e9ee28063d2e94
#
_cell.length_a   1.000
_cell.length_b   1.000
_cell.length_c   1.000
_cell.angle_alpha   90.00
_cell.angle_beta   90.00
_cell.angle_gamma   90.00
#
_symmetry.space_group_name_H-M   'P 1'
#
loop_
_entity.id
_entity.type
_entity.pdbx_description
1 polymer ?
#
loop_
_entity_poly.entity_id
_entity_poly.type
_entity_poly.pdbx_seq_one_letter_code
_entity_poly.pdbx_strand_id
1 'polypeptide(L)'
;MSDVSAPLGTNPPPTAPSALQLRACRVAQVAWVLLFVLCLAWELWLAPIRPGGSWLALKALPLLLPARGLLRGAVDSFQWALLLVLAYLLEATVRVFEPAPYGTLAWIELLLVTVFFVAAIIYVRPFKQAARAARRAAEGDQGRP
;
A
#
# COMPACT_ATOMS: atom_id res chain seq x y z
N MET A 1 -26.51 46.09 -23.57
CA MET A 1 -25.51 45.08 -23.95
C MET A 1 -24.76 44.75 -22.71
N SER A 2 -25.25 43.74 -21.98
CA SER A 2 -24.65 43.32 -20.68
C SER A 2 -23.93 42.00 -20.93
N ASP A 3 -22.61 42.12 -20.89
CA ASP A 3 -21.68 41.00 -21.07
C ASP A 3 -21.70 40.16 -19.82
N VAL A 4 -22.46 39.05 -19.85
CA VAL A 4 -22.44 38.03 -18.79
C VAL A 4 -21.35 37.04 -19.11
N SER A 5 -20.13 37.39 -18.74
CA SER A 5 -18.99 36.46 -18.71
C SER A 5 -19.28 35.45 -17.61
N ALA A 6 -19.81 34.30 -17.96
CA ALA A 6 -19.89 33.15 -17.03
C ALA A 6 -18.50 32.78 -16.55
N PRO A 7 -18.25 32.63 -15.24
CA PRO A 7 -16.96 32.17 -14.73
C PRO A 7 -16.73 30.74 -15.21
N LEU A 8 -15.68 30.57 -16.01
CA LEU A 8 -15.12 29.29 -16.38
C LEU A 8 -14.96 28.44 -15.11
N GLY A 9 -15.57 27.25 -15.13
CA GLY A 9 -15.64 26.34 -13.99
C GLY A 9 -14.25 26.14 -13.36
N THR A 10 -14.06 26.77 -12.22
CA THR A 10 -12.91 26.51 -11.36
C THR A 10 -13.05 25.08 -10.84
N ASN A 11 -12.26 24.17 -11.42
CA ASN A 11 -12.07 22.85 -10.80
C ASN A 11 -11.70 23.08 -9.33
N PRO A 12 -12.42 22.49 -8.37
CA PRO A 12 -12.05 22.65 -6.98
C PRO A 12 -10.60 22.21 -6.82
N PRO A 13 -9.78 22.95 -6.08
CA PRO A 13 -8.39 22.59 -5.86
C PRO A 13 -8.33 21.18 -5.25
N PRO A 14 -7.32 20.37 -5.58
CA PRO A 14 -7.16 19.05 -4.99
C PRO A 14 -7.19 19.18 -3.47
N THR A 15 -8.21 18.61 -2.85
CA THR A 15 -8.39 18.70 -1.40
C THR A 15 -7.16 18.12 -0.71
N ALA A 16 -6.53 18.92 0.14
CA ALA A 16 -5.39 18.47 0.93
C ALA A 16 -5.73 17.17 1.67
N PRO A 17 -4.79 16.22 1.78
CA PRO A 17 -5.07 14.95 2.41
C PRO A 17 -5.53 15.16 3.86
N SER A 18 -6.60 14.50 4.25
CA SER A 18 -7.15 14.61 5.61
C SER A 18 -6.15 14.08 6.66
N ALA A 19 -6.31 14.50 7.91
CA ALA A 19 -5.48 14.00 9.01
C ALA A 19 -5.54 12.47 9.13
N LEU A 20 -6.70 11.87 8.83
CA LEU A 20 -6.86 10.41 8.79
C LEU A 20 -6.02 9.78 7.68
N GLN A 21 -6.02 10.37 6.48
CA GLN A 21 -5.21 9.87 5.37
C GLN A 21 -3.70 9.94 5.66
N LEU A 22 -3.24 11.04 6.28
CA LEU A 22 -1.85 11.17 6.67
C LEU A 22 -1.44 10.15 7.73
N ARG A 23 -2.31 9.88 8.71
CA ARG A 23 -2.09 8.82 9.71
C ARG A 23 -2.06 7.45 9.05
N ALA A 24 -3.01 7.15 8.18
CA ALA A 24 -3.06 5.89 7.45
C ALA A 24 -1.80 5.68 6.58
N CYS A 25 -1.32 6.72 5.91
CA CYS A 25 -0.07 6.67 5.15
C CYS A 25 1.12 6.30 6.05
N ARG A 26 1.26 6.96 7.21
CA ARG A 26 2.34 6.68 8.15
C ARG A 26 2.26 5.27 8.73
N VAL A 27 1.07 4.82 9.12
CA VAL A 27 0.86 3.46 9.62
C VAL A 27 1.24 2.42 8.57
N ALA A 28 0.84 2.62 7.32
CA ALA A 28 1.20 1.73 6.23
C ALA A 28 2.73 1.74 5.99
N GLN A 29 3.37 2.90 6.01
CA GLN A 29 4.82 3.00 5.85
C GLN A 29 5.58 2.25 6.96
N VAL A 30 5.17 2.43 8.22
CA VAL A 30 5.76 1.73 9.36
C VAL A 30 5.55 0.22 9.25
N ALA A 31 4.32 -0.21 8.96
CA ALA A 31 4.01 -1.64 8.77
C ALA A 31 4.84 -2.27 7.64
N TRP A 32 5.04 -1.53 6.54
CA TRP A 32 5.88 -1.98 5.43
C TRP A 32 7.35 -2.17 5.82
N VAL A 33 7.92 -1.19 6.52
CA VAL A 33 9.31 -1.27 7.01
C VAL A 33 9.47 -2.43 7.98
N LEU A 34 8.53 -2.60 8.91
CA LEU A 34 8.55 -3.72 9.86
C LEU A 34 8.42 -5.06 9.16
N LEU A 35 7.57 -5.18 8.13
CA LEU A 35 7.44 -6.38 7.32
C LEU A 35 8.76 -6.71 6.61
N PHE A 36 9.41 -5.71 6.02
CA PHE A 36 10.71 -5.89 5.37
C PHE A 36 11.79 -6.36 6.36
N VAL A 37 11.86 -5.71 7.52
CA VAL A 37 12.81 -6.10 8.59
C VAL A 37 12.51 -7.51 9.11
N LEU A 38 11.22 -7.85 9.29
CA LEU A 38 10.81 -9.19 9.71
C LEU A 38 11.24 -10.25 8.69
N CYS A 39 11.00 -10.02 7.40
CA CYS A 39 11.41 -10.96 6.35
C CYS A 39 12.93 -11.17 6.34
N LEU A 40 13.72 -10.09 6.49
CA LEU A 40 15.16 -10.20 6.57
C LEU A 40 15.62 -10.94 7.84
N ALA A 41 15.07 -10.55 8.99
CA ALA A 41 15.44 -11.16 10.27
C ALA A 41 15.08 -12.65 10.31
N TRP A 42 13.94 -13.00 9.75
CA TRP A 42 13.48 -14.38 9.66
C TRP A 42 14.50 -15.26 8.94
N GLU A 43 14.91 -14.84 7.73
CA GLU A 43 15.79 -15.63 6.89
C GLU A 43 17.26 -15.63 7.35
N LEU A 44 17.72 -14.54 7.99
CA LEU A 44 19.13 -14.41 8.39
C LEU A 44 19.40 -14.99 9.78
N TRP A 45 18.47 -14.84 10.73
CA TRP A 45 18.75 -15.14 12.14
C TRP A 45 17.71 -16.00 12.84
N LEU A 46 16.40 -15.80 12.57
CA LEU A 46 15.37 -16.43 13.39
C LEU A 46 15.11 -17.88 13.02
N ALA A 47 15.11 -18.21 11.74
CA ALA A 47 14.85 -19.57 11.26
C ALA A 47 15.50 -19.83 9.89
N PRO A 48 16.85 -19.80 9.77
CA PRO A 48 17.51 -20.07 8.50
C PRO A 48 17.31 -21.54 8.11
N ILE A 49 16.82 -21.78 6.89
CA ILE A 49 16.66 -23.14 6.35
C ILE A 49 18.01 -23.80 6.10
N ARG A 50 19.07 -23.00 5.90
CA ARG A 50 20.44 -23.46 5.73
C ARG A 50 21.42 -22.57 6.51
N PRO A 51 22.50 -23.14 7.10
CA PRO A 51 23.57 -22.35 7.70
C PRO A 51 24.17 -21.41 6.65
N GLY A 52 24.19 -20.09 6.95
CA GLY A 52 24.73 -19.07 6.04
C GLY A 52 23.69 -18.32 5.20
N GLY A 53 22.41 -18.54 5.43
CA GLY A 53 21.31 -17.86 4.72
C GLY A 53 20.71 -18.69 3.58
N SER A 54 19.47 -18.45 3.27
CA SER A 54 18.76 -19.14 2.20
C SER A 54 18.48 -18.19 1.04
N TRP A 55 18.30 -18.74 -0.16
CA TRP A 55 17.74 -18.04 -1.32
C TRP A 55 16.39 -17.38 -1.01
N LEU A 56 15.75 -17.75 0.10
CA LEU A 56 14.53 -17.14 0.62
C LEU A 56 14.75 -15.69 1.12
N ALA A 57 15.99 -15.27 1.45
CA ALA A 57 16.30 -13.84 1.65
C ALA A 57 15.98 -13.00 0.39
N LEU A 58 16.00 -13.64 -0.80
CA LEU A 58 15.53 -13.06 -2.06
C LEU A 58 14.04 -12.68 -2.02
N LYS A 59 13.27 -13.29 -1.12
CA LYS A 59 11.88 -12.96 -0.82
C LYS A 59 11.71 -11.50 -0.35
N ALA A 60 12.66 -10.95 0.38
CA ALA A 60 12.59 -9.54 0.81
C ALA A 60 12.86 -8.55 -0.34
N LEU A 61 13.48 -9.01 -1.42
CA LEU A 61 13.84 -8.15 -2.56
C LEU A 61 12.63 -7.50 -3.25
N PRO A 62 11.51 -8.20 -3.53
CA PRO A 62 10.33 -7.57 -4.13
C PRO A 62 9.76 -6.40 -3.31
N LEU A 63 9.90 -6.43 -1.97
CA LEU A 63 9.45 -5.33 -1.12
C LEU A 63 10.22 -4.04 -1.36
N LEU A 64 11.44 -4.10 -1.90
CA LEU A 64 12.23 -2.90 -2.22
C LEU A 64 11.70 -2.15 -3.45
N LEU A 65 11.01 -2.84 -4.37
CA LEU A 65 10.52 -2.25 -5.61
C LEU A 65 9.60 -1.03 -5.37
N PRO A 66 8.51 -1.15 -4.59
CA PRO A 66 7.63 -0.01 -4.31
C PRO A 66 8.11 0.83 -3.11
N ALA A 67 9.13 0.41 -2.36
CA ALA A 67 9.53 1.02 -1.09
C ALA A 67 9.83 2.52 -1.22
N ARG A 68 10.61 2.92 -2.23
CA ARG A 68 10.98 4.34 -2.42
C ARG A 68 9.77 5.23 -2.68
N GLY A 69 8.85 4.78 -3.51
CA GLY A 69 7.63 5.55 -3.80
C GLY A 69 6.64 5.51 -2.64
N LEU A 70 6.56 4.39 -1.95
CA LEU A 70 5.70 4.23 -0.77
C LEU A 70 6.16 5.16 0.38
N LEU A 71 7.46 5.26 0.64
CA LEU A 71 8.02 6.17 1.63
C LEU A 71 7.80 7.65 1.27
N ARG A 72 7.66 7.97 -0.02
CA ARG A 72 7.31 9.30 -0.52
C ARG A 72 5.80 9.57 -0.55
N GLY A 73 4.97 8.59 -0.23
CA GLY A 73 3.52 8.71 -0.27
C GLY A 73 2.92 8.64 -1.68
N ALA A 74 3.65 8.10 -2.66
CA ALA A 74 3.16 7.97 -4.03
C ALA A 74 2.03 6.92 -4.12
N VAL A 75 0.84 7.34 -4.53
CA VAL A 75 -0.38 6.51 -4.60
C VAL A 75 -0.17 5.25 -5.45
N ASP A 76 0.51 5.38 -6.58
CA ASP A 76 0.78 4.24 -7.49
C ASP A 76 1.65 3.19 -6.81
N SER A 77 2.63 3.60 -6.01
CA SER A 77 3.48 2.68 -5.24
C SER A 77 2.68 1.93 -4.18
N PHE A 78 1.69 2.56 -3.56
CA PHE A 78 0.76 1.86 -2.65
C PHE A 78 -0.09 0.83 -3.37
N GLN A 79 -0.50 1.09 -4.61
CA GLN A 79 -1.27 0.12 -5.40
C GLN A 79 -0.43 -1.12 -5.75
N TRP A 80 0.82 -0.92 -6.17
CA TRP A 80 1.76 -2.02 -6.42
C TRP A 80 2.07 -2.80 -5.13
N ALA A 81 2.28 -2.08 -4.03
CA ALA A 81 2.53 -2.70 -2.73
C ALA A 81 1.33 -3.52 -2.24
N LEU A 82 0.09 -3.07 -2.48
CA LEU A 82 -1.12 -3.83 -2.16
C LEU A 82 -1.20 -5.16 -2.91
N LEU A 83 -0.81 -5.20 -4.19
CA LEU A 83 -0.76 -6.45 -4.95
C LEU A 83 0.34 -7.38 -4.42
N LEU A 84 1.50 -6.82 -4.14
CA LEU A 84 2.63 -7.59 -3.64
C LEU A 84 2.34 -8.20 -2.27
N VAL A 85 1.73 -7.42 -1.38
CA VAL A 85 1.43 -7.87 -0.01
C VAL A 85 0.41 -9.01 0.05
N LEU A 86 -0.42 -9.19 -0.99
CA LEU A 86 -1.31 -10.35 -1.09
C LEU A 86 -0.53 -11.67 -1.17
N ALA A 87 0.64 -11.67 -1.80
CA ALA A 87 1.49 -12.86 -1.84
C ALA A 87 2.04 -13.20 -0.45
N TYR A 88 2.44 -12.19 0.33
CA TYR A 88 2.87 -12.37 1.73
C TYR A 88 1.71 -12.79 2.64
N LEU A 89 0.51 -12.26 2.39
CA LEU A 89 -0.71 -12.68 3.10
C LEU A 89 -0.98 -14.17 2.89
N LEU A 90 -0.90 -14.62 1.65
CA LEU A 90 -1.10 -16.03 1.31
C LEU A 90 -0.05 -16.91 1.99
N GLU A 91 1.21 -16.53 1.90
CA GLU A 91 2.31 -17.27 2.53
C GLU A 91 2.15 -17.33 4.05
N ALA A 92 1.92 -16.20 4.71
CA ALA A 92 1.71 -16.15 6.16
C ALA A 92 0.54 -17.03 6.60
N THR A 93 -0.56 -17.02 5.83
CA THR A 93 -1.74 -17.85 6.12
C THR A 93 -1.43 -19.34 6.08
N VAL A 94 -0.58 -19.79 5.17
CA VAL A 94 -0.15 -21.19 5.10
C VAL A 94 0.77 -21.54 6.26
N ARG A 95 1.74 -20.68 6.55
CA ARG A 95 2.78 -20.93 7.57
C ARG A 95 2.28 -20.79 9.01
N VAL A 96 1.16 -20.14 9.24
CA VAL A 96 0.60 -19.93 10.59
C VAL A 96 0.31 -21.25 11.32
N PHE A 97 0.12 -22.34 10.58
CA PHE A 97 -0.12 -23.68 11.12
C PHE A 97 1.17 -24.49 11.36
N GLU A 98 2.33 -23.94 11.03
CA GLU A 98 3.62 -24.56 11.30
C GLU A 98 3.96 -24.50 12.80
N PRO A 99 4.75 -25.44 13.33
CA PRO A 99 5.23 -25.37 14.72
C PRO A 99 6.17 -24.20 14.94
N ALA A 100 6.34 -23.79 16.19
CA ALA A 100 7.29 -22.73 16.55
C ALA A 100 8.74 -23.11 16.11
N PRO A 101 9.55 -22.13 15.68
CA PRO A 101 9.31 -20.68 15.67
C PRO A 101 8.55 -20.17 14.44
N TYR A 102 8.39 -20.98 13.39
CA TYR A 102 7.85 -20.57 12.10
C TYR A 102 6.40 -20.04 12.19
N GLY A 103 5.51 -20.77 12.85
CA GLY A 103 4.12 -20.35 13.03
C GLY A 103 4.00 -19.04 13.82
N THR A 104 4.83 -18.83 14.85
CA THR A 104 4.82 -17.59 15.63
C THR A 104 5.22 -16.39 14.77
N LEU A 105 6.27 -16.56 13.94
CA LEU A 105 6.71 -15.51 13.03
C LEU A 105 5.66 -15.22 11.95
N ALA A 106 4.98 -16.26 11.45
CA ALA A 106 3.90 -16.12 10.49
C ALA A 106 2.70 -15.34 11.06
N TRP A 107 2.38 -15.48 12.35
CA TRP A 107 1.36 -14.66 13.00
C TRP A 107 1.75 -13.17 13.02
N ILE A 108 3.00 -12.85 13.28
CA ILE A 108 3.49 -11.46 13.25
C ILE A 108 3.44 -10.93 11.81
N GLU A 109 3.85 -11.72 10.84
CA GLU A 109 3.78 -11.37 9.41
C GLU A 109 2.33 -11.09 8.99
N LEU A 110 1.41 -11.98 9.35
CA LEU A 110 -0.02 -11.85 9.06
C LEU A 110 -0.61 -10.57 9.64
N LEU A 111 -0.24 -10.23 10.87
CA LEU A 111 -0.65 -8.99 11.52
C LEU A 111 -0.14 -7.76 10.76
N LEU A 112 1.16 -7.72 10.44
CA LEU A 112 1.78 -6.59 9.73
C LEU A 112 1.19 -6.40 8.34
N VAL A 113 1.00 -7.49 7.59
CA VAL A 113 0.37 -7.50 6.27
C VAL A 113 -1.06 -6.95 6.34
N THR A 114 -1.84 -7.40 7.34
CA THR A 114 -3.22 -6.94 7.52
C THR A 114 -3.27 -5.45 7.87
N VAL A 115 -2.43 -5.00 8.80
CA VAL A 115 -2.33 -3.58 9.18
C VAL A 115 -1.95 -2.73 7.97
N PHE A 116 -0.94 -3.14 7.22
CA PHE A 116 -0.53 -2.47 5.99
C PHE A 116 -1.70 -2.39 5.00
N PHE A 117 -2.36 -3.51 4.73
CA PHE A 117 -3.44 -3.62 3.75
C PHE A 117 -4.60 -2.67 4.06
N VAL A 118 -5.07 -2.67 5.31
CA VAL A 118 -6.16 -1.79 5.76
C VAL A 118 -5.74 -0.31 5.67
N ALA A 119 -4.56 0.03 6.18
CA ALA A 119 -4.05 1.39 6.18
C ALA A 119 -3.83 1.91 4.75
N ALA A 120 -3.28 1.09 3.85
CA ALA A 120 -3.07 1.45 2.46
C ALA A 120 -4.39 1.68 1.70
N ILE A 121 -5.42 0.86 1.96
CA ILE A 121 -6.76 1.07 1.38
C ILE A 121 -7.35 2.40 1.86
N ILE A 122 -7.29 2.70 3.15
CA ILE A 122 -7.80 3.97 3.71
C ILE A 122 -7.09 5.15 3.05
N TYR A 123 -5.77 5.05 2.83
CA TYR A 123 -4.99 6.10 2.19
C TYR A 123 -5.35 6.28 0.71
N VAL A 124 -5.42 5.20 -0.07
CA VAL A 124 -5.58 5.23 -1.54
C VAL A 124 -7.01 5.52 -1.99
N ARG A 125 -8.01 5.11 -1.19
CA ARG A 125 -9.43 5.14 -1.56
C ARG A 125 -9.94 6.53 -2.00
N PRO A 126 -9.66 7.64 -1.29
CA PRO A 126 -10.13 8.98 -1.67
C PRO A 126 -9.56 9.44 -3.00
N PHE A 127 -8.29 9.17 -3.27
CA PHE A 127 -7.65 9.53 -4.54
C PHE A 127 -8.30 8.83 -5.74
N LYS A 128 -8.65 7.55 -5.59
CA LYS A 128 -9.38 6.81 -6.64
C LYS A 128 -10.80 7.34 -6.83
N GLN A 129 -11.47 7.76 -5.78
CA GLN A 129 -12.82 8.36 -5.88
C GLN A 129 -12.77 9.69 -6.61
N ALA A 130 -11.82 10.56 -6.27
CA ALA A 130 -11.64 11.84 -6.94
C ALA A 130 -11.30 11.65 -8.44
N ALA A 131 -10.41 10.73 -8.78
CA ALA A 131 -10.07 10.44 -10.17
C ALA A 131 -11.27 9.90 -10.98
N ARG A 132 -12.12 9.06 -10.37
CA ARG A 132 -13.35 8.56 -11.00
C ARG A 132 -14.39 9.66 -11.20
N ALA A 133 -14.55 10.55 -10.23
CA ALA A 133 -15.45 11.69 -10.34
C ALA A 133 -15.03 12.64 -11.47
N ALA A 134 -13.73 12.94 -11.57
CA ALA A 134 -13.19 13.77 -12.65
C ALA A 134 -13.40 13.15 -14.04
N ARG A 135 -13.22 11.84 -14.19
CA ARG A 135 -13.49 11.13 -15.46
C ARG A 135 -14.96 11.21 -15.86
N ARG A 136 -15.89 10.98 -14.92
CA ARG A 136 -17.33 11.07 -15.19
C ARG A 136 -17.76 12.48 -15.59
N ALA A 137 -17.18 13.51 -14.97
CA ALA A 137 -17.45 14.90 -15.35
C ALA A 137 -16.99 15.19 -16.78
N ALA A 138 -15.80 14.72 -17.18
CA ALA A 138 -15.28 14.89 -18.53
C ALA A 138 -16.10 14.13 -19.59
N GLU A 139 -16.58 12.93 -19.29
CA GLU A 139 -17.44 12.14 -20.17
C GLU A 139 -18.83 12.78 -20.34
N GLY A 140 -19.40 13.36 -19.27
CA GLY A 140 -20.67 14.07 -19.30
C GLY A 140 -20.64 15.35 -20.12
N ASP A 141 -19.50 16.04 -20.17
CA ASP A 141 -19.29 17.26 -20.96
C ASP A 141 -19.16 16.95 -22.47
N GLN A 142 -18.54 15.83 -22.82
CA GLN A 142 -18.37 15.39 -24.23
C GLN A 142 -19.67 14.84 -24.84
N GLY A 143 -20.63 14.42 -24.04
CA GLY A 143 -21.91 13.87 -24.49
C GLY A 143 -23.04 14.92 -24.64
N ARG A 144 -22.74 16.21 -24.47
CA ARG A 144 -23.76 17.28 -24.61
C ARG A 144 -23.64 17.91 -26.01
N PRO A 145 -24.61 17.67 -26.90
CA PRO A 145 -24.63 18.26 -28.24
C PRO A 145 -24.80 19.77 -28.21
#